data_ccdbeba507366c862939c175bf59ec83
#
_entry.id   ccdbeba507366c862939c175bf59ec83
#
_cell.length_a   1.000
_cell.length_b   1.000
_cell.length_c   1.000
_cell.angle_alpha   90.00
_cell.angle_beta   90.00
_cell.angle_gamma   90.00
#
_symmetry.space_group_name_H-M   'P 1'
#
loop_
_entity.id
_entity.type
_entity.pdbx_description
1 polymer ?
#
loop_
_entity_poly.entity_id
_entity_poly.type
_entity_poly.pdbx_seq_one_letter_code
_entity_poly.pdbx_strand_id
1 'polypeptide(L)'
;MTLGTTLHATELTRRLRAVPAPRPVLDRERETQLTDRQREVLDLLGTVFDDGFVEYTMADLAARVGCSLRTLYDLAPSRDELVLTVIDRTLRRIGRAAVEALDPDMPPLEAIRSYLRAANQAVASTTPTFARDQAATPATHRLATAHSDYLVAVTRALLDLAVERGELGDRDGPPIDTAAVAHVVAGLGAMFALPEHIEAIDSTPREAANAMVDVILRGLETSP
;
A
#
# COMPACT_ATOMS: atom_id res chain seq x y z
N MET A 1 16.80 -30.04 -12.48
CA MET A 1 16.79 -28.64 -11.99
C MET A 1 15.40 -28.08 -11.68
N THR A 2 14.31 -28.84 -11.78
CA THR A 2 12.92 -28.32 -11.69
C THR A 2 12.31 -28.38 -10.29
N LEU A 3 12.90 -29.11 -9.36
CA LEU A 3 12.37 -29.27 -7.99
C LEU A 3 12.62 -28.03 -7.07
N GLY A 4 13.66 -27.23 -7.34
CA GLY A 4 13.98 -26.06 -6.55
C GLY A 4 12.98 -24.90 -6.74
N THR A 5 12.53 -24.66 -7.97
CA THR A 5 11.65 -23.55 -8.34
C THR A 5 10.26 -23.68 -7.70
N THR A 6 9.69 -24.89 -7.68
CA THR A 6 8.36 -25.12 -7.10
C THR A 6 8.32 -24.96 -5.57
N LEU A 7 9.41 -25.34 -4.88
CA LEU A 7 9.55 -25.13 -3.42
C LEU A 7 9.69 -23.63 -3.09
N HIS A 8 10.35 -22.85 -3.94
CA HIS A 8 10.52 -21.41 -3.75
C HIS A 8 9.21 -20.64 -3.89
N ALA A 9 8.38 -20.94 -4.89
CA ALA A 9 7.06 -20.36 -5.06
C ALA A 9 6.18 -20.58 -3.82
N THR A 10 6.20 -21.76 -3.27
CA THR A 10 5.44 -22.12 -2.06
C THR A 10 5.91 -21.31 -0.84
N GLU A 11 7.23 -21.09 -0.67
CA GLU A 11 7.78 -20.33 0.46
C GLU A 11 7.40 -18.85 0.40
N LEU A 12 7.58 -18.19 -0.74
CA LEU A 12 7.18 -16.79 -0.93
C LEU A 12 5.69 -16.61 -0.61
N THR A 13 4.85 -17.44 -1.21
CA THR A 13 3.40 -17.39 -0.99
C THR A 13 3.03 -17.65 0.47
N ARG A 14 3.71 -18.59 1.12
CA ARG A 14 3.50 -18.91 2.53
C ARG A 14 3.85 -17.72 3.44
N ARG A 15 4.99 -17.06 3.20
CA ARG A 15 5.43 -15.87 3.94
C ARG A 15 4.46 -14.73 3.82
N LEU A 16 4.02 -14.41 2.61
CA LEU A 16 3.05 -13.34 2.37
C LEU A 16 1.70 -13.61 3.08
N ARG A 17 1.21 -14.85 3.07
CA ARG A 17 -0.04 -15.23 3.76
C ARG A 17 0.07 -15.20 5.28
N ALA A 18 1.26 -15.32 5.83
CA ALA A 18 1.49 -15.28 7.27
C ALA A 18 1.44 -13.86 7.85
N VAL A 19 1.58 -12.82 6.99
CA VAL A 19 1.49 -11.43 7.43
C VAL A 19 0.01 -11.06 7.65
N PRO A 20 -0.37 -10.66 8.88
CA PRO A 20 -1.75 -10.32 9.18
C PRO A 20 -2.13 -9.00 8.49
N ALA A 21 -3.12 -9.06 7.58
CA ALA A 21 -3.66 -7.87 6.94
C ALA A 21 -4.51 -7.04 7.91
N PRO A 22 -4.60 -5.70 7.72
CA PRO A 22 -5.49 -4.85 8.50
C PRO A 22 -6.94 -5.36 8.44
N ARG A 23 -7.70 -5.17 9.52
CA ARG A 23 -9.12 -5.51 9.51
C ARG A 23 -9.88 -4.60 8.53
N PRO A 24 -10.77 -5.14 7.68
CA PRO A 24 -11.56 -4.32 6.78
C PRO A 24 -12.56 -3.46 7.55
N VAL A 25 -12.76 -2.23 7.07
CA VAL A 25 -13.85 -1.35 7.55
C VAL A 25 -15.20 -1.94 7.13
N LEU A 26 -15.31 -2.33 5.87
CA LEU A 26 -16.46 -3.08 5.39
C LEU A 26 -16.14 -4.57 5.49
N ASP A 27 -16.91 -5.30 6.29
CA ASP A 27 -16.71 -6.73 6.44
C ASP A 27 -16.95 -7.50 5.13
N ARG A 28 -16.46 -8.73 5.07
CA ARG A 28 -16.53 -9.55 3.85
C ARG A 28 -17.96 -9.85 3.42
N GLU A 29 -18.88 -10.00 4.36
CA GLU A 29 -20.28 -10.30 4.06
C GLU A 29 -20.92 -9.11 3.36
N ARG A 30 -20.80 -7.91 3.93
CA ARG A 30 -21.29 -6.66 3.32
C ARG A 30 -20.62 -6.37 1.98
N GLU A 31 -19.30 -6.58 1.84
CA GLU A 31 -18.59 -6.42 0.56
C GLU A 31 -19.16 -7.33 -0.54
N THR A 32 -19.54 -8.57 -0.21
CA THR A 32 -20.15 -9.50 -1.18
C THR A 32 -21.59 -9.14 -1.54
N GLN A 33 -22.32 -8.48 -0.64
CA GLN A 33 -23.70 -8.04 -0.84
C GLN A 33 -23.82 -6.73 -1.64
N LEU A 34 -22.71 -6.00 -1.86
CA LEU A 34 -22.74 -4.79 -2.66
C LEU A 34 -23.21 -5.07 -4.08
N THR A 35 -24.15 -4.25 -4.57
CA THR A 35 -24.52 -4.25 -5.99
C THR A 35 -23.40 -3.65 -6.84
N ASP A 36 -23.41 -3.91 -8.14
CA ASP A 36 -22.41 -3.33 -9.04
C ASP A 36 -22.46 -1.79 -9.04
N ARG A 37 -23.67 -1.20 -8.94
CA ARG A 37 -23.81 0.26 -8.80
C ARG A 37 -23.21 0.80 -7.50
N GLN A 38 -23.35 0.07 -6.39
CA GLN A 38 -22.74 0.47 -5.11
C GLN A 38 -21.21 0.39 -5.16
N ARG A 39 -20.65 -0.63 -5.82
CA ARG A 39 -19.20 -0.73 -6.07
C ARG A 39 -18.71 0.44 -6.91
N GLU A 40 -19.40 0.74 -8.01
CA GLU A 40 -19.10 1.89 -8.87
C GLU A 40 -19.12 3.21 -8.10
N VAL A 41 -20.12 3.44 -7.26
CA VAL A 41 -20.21 4.65 -6.40
C VAL A 41 -19.01 4.73 -5.46
N LEU A 42 -18.61 3.64 -4.81
CA LEU A 42 -17.44 3.64 -3.94
C LEU A 42 -16.14 3.92 -4.72
N ASP A 43 -16.00 3.40 -5.93
CA ASP A 43 -14.83 3.64 -6.77
C ASP A 43 -14.78 5.10 -7.26
N LEU A 44 -15.93 5.69 -7.64
CA LEU A 44 -16.03 7.11 -7.99
C LEU A 44 -15.72 8.02 -6.79
N LEU A 45 -16.20 7.67 -5.59
CA LEU A 45 -15.86 8.40 -4.36
C LEU A 45 -14.35 8.36 -4.09
N GLY A 46 -13.68 7.23 -4.37
CA GLY A 46 -12.23 7.15 -4.30
C GLY A 46 -11.54 8.22 -5.14
N THR A 47 -12.00 8.41 -6.39
CA THR A 47 -11.47 9.45 -7.28
C THR A 47 -11.81 10.87 -6.79
N VAL A 48 -13.05 11.07 -6.27
CA VAL A 48 -13.43 12.38 -5.70
C VAL A 48 -12.54 12.75 -4.51
N PHE A 49 -12.14 11.77 -3.72
CA PHE A 49 -11.29 12.00 -2.53
C PHE A 49 -9.84 12.31 -2.87
N ASP A 50 -9.37 12.04 -4.09
CA ASP A 50 -8.02 12.45 -4.52
C ASP A 50 -7.82 13.98 -4.35
N ASP A 51 -8.88 14.78 -4.48
CA ASP A 51 -8.86 16.23 -4.27
C ASP A 51 -9.16 16.67 -2.83
N GLY A 52 -9.27 15.72 -1.88
CA GLY A 52 -9.63 15.94 -0.49
C GLY A 52 -11.08 15.53 -0.19
N PHE A 53 -11.43 15.44 1.10
CA PHE A 53 -12.74 14.93 1.51
C PHE A 53 -13.36 15.66 2.72
N VAL A 54 -12.58 16.45 3.45
CA VAL A 54 -13.04 17.08 4.72
C VAL A 54 -14.20 18.05 4.47
N GLU A 55 -14.16 18.81 3.38
CA GLU A 55 -15.14 19.86 3.06
C GLU A 55 -16.49 19.33 2.54
N TYR A 56 -16.57 18.04 2.15
CA TYR A 56 -17.79 17.52 1.51
C TYR A 56 -18.80 16.98 2.51
N THR A 57 -20.05 17.41 2.36
CA THR A 57 -21.21 16.79 3.01
C THR A 57 -21.66 15.53 2.25
N MET A 58 -22.54 14.71 2.86
CA MET A 58 -23.16 13.58 2.18
C MET A 58 -23.91 14.01 0.90
N ALA A 59 -24.53 15.20 0.91
CA ALA A 59 -25.25 15.73 -0.24
C ALA A 59 -24.29 16.11 -1.38
N ASP A 60 -23.15 16.73 -1.05
CA ASP A 60 -22.12 17.07 -2.04
C ASP A 60 -21.53 15.80 -2.67
N LEU A 61 -21.23 14.79 -1.86
CA LEU A 61 -20.73 13.52 -2.34
C LEU A 61 -21.72 12.81 -3.26
N ALA A 62 -23.02 12.77 -2.89
CA ALA A 62 -24.07 12.18 -3.71
C ALA A 62 -24.18 12.88 -5.08
N ALA A 63 -24.16 14.22 -5.08
CA ALA A 63 -24.21 15.04 -6.31
C ALA A 63 -22.99 14.79 -7.22
N ARG A 64 -21.78 14.71 -6.64
CA ARG A 64 -20.53 14.51 -7.40
C ARG A 64 -20.46 13.14 -8.08
N VAL A 65 -20.96 12.09 -7.44
CA VAL A 65 -20.93 10.72 -8.01
C VAL A 65 -22.25 10.34 -8.71
N GLY A 66 -23.21 11.27 -8.82
CA GLY A 66 -24.48 11.06 -9.53
C GLY A 66 -25.34 9.96 -8.92
N CYS A 67 -25.47 9.94 -7.58
CA CYS A 67 -26.35 9.00 -6.90
C CYS A 67 -27.30 9.71 -5.90
N SER A 68 -28.24 8.95 -5.34
CA SER A 68 -29.13 9.48 -4.29
C SER A 68 -28.43 9.47 -2.92
N LEU A 69 -28.83 10.39 -2.03
CA LEU A 69 -28.41 10.36 -0.62
C LEU A 69 -28.72 9.01 0.02
N ARG A 70 -29.86 8.38 -0.31
CA ARG A 70 -30.23 7.06 0.16
C ARG A 70 -29.19 6.01 -0.20
N THR A 71 -28.67 6.06 -1.43
CA THR A 71 -27.59 5.14 -1.89
C THR A 71 -26.35 5.25 -1.00
N LEU A 72 -25.95 6.46 -0.60
CA LEU A 72 -24.81 6.66 0.29
C LEU A 72 -25.10 6.16 1.71
N TYR A 73 -26.30 6.38 2.25
CA TYR A 73 -26.69 5.86 3.56
C TYR A 73 -26.84 4.33 3.59
N ASP A 74 -27.20 3.73 2.45
CA ASP A 74 -27.19 2.25 2.31
C ASP A 74 -25.75 1.69 2.32
N LEU A 75 -24.74 2.48 1.90
CA LEU A 75 -23.32 2.12 1.93
C LEU A 75 -22.70 2.28 3.33
N ALA A 76 -22.99 3.41 3.98
CA ALA A 76 -22.48 3.71 5.31
C ALA A 76 -23.47 4.60 6.09
N PRO A 77 -23.69 4.36 7.41
CA PRO A 77 -24.66 5.06 8.21
C PRO A 77 -24.29 6.54 8.48
N SER A 78 -23.03 6.90 8.28
CA SER A 78 -22.56 8.28 8.46
C SER A 78 -21.52 8.66 7.38
N ARG A 79 -21.28 9.98 7.25
CA ARG A 79 -20.23 10.51 6.36
C ARG A 79 -18.86 9.97 6.73
N ASP A 80 -18.54 9.96 8.00
CA ASP A 80 -17.22 9.53 8.47
C ASP A 80 -16.98 8.04 8.22
N GLU A 81 -18.01 7.21 8.40
CA GLU A 81 -17.91 5.79 8.06
C GLU A 81 -17.84 5.57 6.54
N LEU A 82 -18.50 6.39 5.73
CA LEU A 82 -18.37 6.36 4.27
C LEU A 82 -16.93 6.70 3.86
N VAL A 83 -16.36 7.76 4.42
CA VAL A 83 -14.96 8.16 4.17
C VAL A 83 -14.00 7.03 4.53
N LEU A 84 -14.15 6.43 5.71
CA LEU A 84 -13.32 5.29 6.13
C LEU A 84 -13.47 4.10 5.20
N THR A 85 -14.70 3.78 4.78
CA THR A 85 -14.98 2.67 3.86
C THR A 85 -14.30 2.88 2.51
N VAL A 86 -14.39 4.09 1.95
CA VAL A 86 -13.78 4.41 0.65
C VAL A 86 -12.25 4.36 0.73
N ILE A 87 -11.66 4.96 1.77
CA ILE A 87 -10.20 4.97 1.96
C ILE A 87 -9.67 3.54 2.18
N ASP A 88 -10.30 2.75 3.07
CA ASP A 88 -9.90 1.36 3.30
C ASP A 88 -9.96 0.52 2.02
N ARG A 89 -11.05 0.67 1.25
CA ARG A 89 -11.22 -0.03 -0.02
C ARG A 89 -10.12 0.33 -1.02
N THR A 90 -9.77 1.62 -1.12
CA THR A 90 -8.67 2.10 -1.97
C THR A 90 -7.33 1.51 -1.53
N LEU A 91 -6.98 1.62 -0.26
CA LEU A 91 -5.73 1.09 0.28
C LEU A 91 -5.61 -0.44 0.12
N ARG A 92 -6.72 -1.19 0.29
CA ARG A 92 -6.76 -2.63 0.04
C ARG A 92 -6.59 -2.98 -1.43
N ARG A 93 -7.16 -2.21 -2.35
CA ARG A 93 -6.97 -2.40 -3.80
C ARG A 93 -5.50 -2.26 -4.15
N ILE A 94 -4.84 -1.25 -3.61
CA ILE A 94 -3.41 -0.99 -3.76
C ILE A 94 -2.58 -2.17 -3.23
N GLY A 95 -2.82 -2.58 -2.00
CA GLY A 95 -2.11 -3.69 -1.38
C GLY A 95 -2.29 -5.01 -2.15
N ARG A 96 -3.49 -5.28 -2.67
CA ARG A 96 -3.75 -6.45 -3.53
C ARG A 96 -2.98 -6.37 -4.84
N ALA A 97 -3.05 -5.24 -5.53
CA ALA A 97 -2.31 -5.05 -6.79
C ALA A 97 -0.80 -5.21 -6.60
N ALA A 98 -0.25 -4.75 -5.46
CA ALA A 98 1.15 -4.93 -5.13
C ALA A 98 1.53 -6.41 -4.91
N VAL A 99 0.66 -7.19 -4.27
CA VAL A 99 0.87 -8.64 -4.08
C VAL A 99 0.66 -9.39 -5.39
N GLU A 100 -0.35 -9.04 -6.20
CA GLU A 100 -0.63 -9.64 -7.50
C GLU A 100 0.47 -9.39 -8.54
N ALA A 101 1.27 -8.33 -8.36
CA ALA A 101 2.44 -8.05 -9.19
C ALA A 101 3.62 -9.02 -8.93
N LEU A 102 3.53 -9.88 -7.92
CA LEU A 102 4.57 -10.82 -7.55
C LEU A 102 4.37 -12.17 -8.25
N ASP A 103 5.37 -12.56 -9.04
CA ASP A 103 5.45 -13.93 -9.54
C ASP A 103 5.92 -14.84 -8.39
N PRO A 104 5.22 -15.97 -8.12
CA PRO A 104 5.65 -16.93 -7.09
C PRO A 104 7.06 -17.48 -7.27
N ASP A 105 7.60 -17.49 -8.48
CA ASP A 105 8.94 -17.99 -8.82
C ASP A 105 10.02 -16.88 -8.80
N MET A 106 9.62 -15.65 -8.54
CA MET A 106 10.53 -14.49 -8.51
C MET A 106 11.53 -14.58 -7.36
N PRO A 107 12.82 -14.21 -7.58
CA PRO A 107 13.78 -14.04 -6.49
C PRO A 107 13.26 -13.05 -5.45
N PRO A 108 13.50 -13.28 -4.12
CA PRO A 108 13.03 -12.40 -3.08
C PRO A 108 13.39 -10.93 -3.25
N LEU A 109 14.61 -10.65 -3.68
CA LEU A 109 15.07 -9.28 -3.90
C LEU A 109 14.31 -8.59 -5.05
N GLU A 110 14.01 -9.32 -6.12
CA GLU A 110 13.16 -8.82 -7.20
C GLU A 110 11.71 -8.66 -6.74
N ALA A 111 11.21 -9.57 -5.91
CA ALA A 111 9.89 -9.47 -5.31
C ALA A 111 9.76 -8.21 -4.44
N ILE A 112 10.77 -7.85 -3.63
CA ILE A 112 10.79 -6.61 -2.86
C ILE A 112 10.68 -5.39 -3.79
N ARG A 113 11.50 -5.34 -4.85
CA ARG A 113 11.46 -4.22 -5.83
C ARG A 113 10.09 -4.10 -6.50
N SER A 114 9.53 -5.21 -6.95
CA SER A 114 8.22 -5.26 -7.62
C SER A 114 7.11 -4.82 -6.69
N TYR A 115 7.10 -5.33 -5.45
CA TYR A 115 6.12 -4.99 -4.43
C TYR A 115 6.12 -3.50 -4.08
N LEU A 116 7.31 -2.94 -3.80
CA LEU A 116 7.45 -1.53 -3.44
C LEU A 116 7.15 -0.60 -4.61
N ARG A 117 7.54 -0.96 -5.84
CA ARG A 117 7.18 -0.17 -7.04
C ARG A 117 5.67 -0.11 -7.25
N ALA A 118 4.97 -1.22 -7.06
CA ALA A 118 3.51 -1.26 -7.17
C ALA A 118 2.84 -0.45 -6.05
N ALA A 119 3.35 -0.51 -4.82
CA ALA A 119 2.88 0.31 -3.71
C ALA A 119 3.12 1.81 -3.98
N ASN A 120 4.32 2.19 -4.44
CA ASN A 120 4.67 3.58 -4.76
C ASN A 120 3.87 4.13 -5.96
N GLN A 121 3.43 3.28 -6.90
CA GLN A 121 2.52 3.70 -7.99
C GLN A 121 1.22 4.27 -7.46
N ALA A 122 0.73 3.73 -6.38
CA ALA A 122 -0.53 4.15 -5.79
C ALA A 122 -0.40 5.48 -5.01
N VAL A 123 0.76 5.70 -4.39
CA VAL A 123 1.04 6.99 -3.70
C VAL A 123 1.19 8.13 -4.71
N ALA A 124 1.57 7.83 -5.95
CA ALA A 124 1.77 8.83 -7.01
C ALA A 124 0.49 9.62 -7.36
N SER A 125 -0.70 9.10 -7.06
CA SER A 125 -1.98 9.79 -7.26
C SER A 125 -2.45 10.59 -6.03
N THR A 126 -1.74 10.51 -4.90
CA THR A 126 -2.12 11.20 -3.67
C THR A 126 -1.83 12.70 -3.80
N THR A 127 -2.86 13.52 -3.71
CA THR A 127 -2.70 14.99 -3.72
C THR A 127 -2.28 15.50 -2.33
N PRO A 128 -1.64 16.68 -2.24
CA PRO A 128 -1.34 17.31 -0.95
C PRO A 128 -2.59 17.58 -0.10
N THR A 129 -3.74 17.84 -0.74
CA THR A 129 -5.01 18.06 -0.05
C THR A 129 -5.51 16.77 0.60
N PHE A 130 -5.52 15.65 -0.14
CA PHE A 130 -5.89 14.36 0.42
C PHE A 130 -4.97 13.97 1.60
N ALA A 131 -3.64 14.13 1.44
CA ALA A 131 -2.68 13.81 2.51
C ALA A 131 -2.93 14.63 3.78
N ARG A 132 -3.24 15.93 3.63
CA ARG A 132 -3.60 16.82 4.73
C ARG A 132 -4.88 16.38 5.43
N ASP A 133 -5.93 16.10 4.68
CA ASP A 133 -7.24 15.66 5.19
C ASP A 133 -7.11 14.33 5.95
N GLN A 134 -6.34 13.41 5.39
CA GLN A 134 -6.07 12.10 6.00
C GLN A 134 -5.31 12.26 7.33
N ALA A 135 -4.30 13.12 7.39
CA ALA A 135 -3.53 13.38 8.60
C ALA A 135 -4.35 14.11 9.68
N ALA A 136 -5.21 15.06 9.26
CA ALA A 136 -6.03 15.85 10.17
C ALA A 136 -7.19 15.06 10.81
N THR A 137 -7.62 13.96 10.19
CA THR A 137 -8.76 13.16 10.68
C THR A 137 -8.24 11.93 11.45
N PRO A 138 -8.41 11.84 12.78
CA PRO A 138 -7.78 10.79 13.58
C PRO A 138 -8.14 9.36 13.14
N ALA A 139 -9.36 9.13 12.64
CA ALA A 139 -9.80 7.82 12.20
C ALA A 139 -9.14 7.39 10.89
N THR A 140 -9.04 8.30 9.92
CA THR A 140 -8.36 8.03 8.63
C THR A 140 -6.84 7.92 8.82
N HIS A 141 -6.26 8.71 9.73
CA HIS A 141 -4.85 8.58 10.09
C HIS A 141 -4.52 7.20 10.66
N ARG A 142 -5.32 6.71 11.64
CA ARG A 142 -5.13 5.35 12.19
C ARG A 142 -5.28 4.26 11.13
N LEU A 143 -6.24 4.43 10.22
CA LEU A 143 -6.43 3.49 9.11
C LEU A 143 -5.20 3.46 8.17
N ALA A 144 -4.70 4.62 7.78
CA ALA A 144 -3.51 4.73 6.95
C ALA A 144 -2.28 4.13 7.64
N THR A 145 -2.10 4.39 8.93
CA THR A 145 -1.02 3.79 9.74
C THR A 145 -1.11 2.26 9.72
N ALA A 146 -2.28 1.67 9.93
CA ALA A 146 -2.44 0.22 9.90
C ALA A 146 -2.08 -0.40 8.54
N HIS A 147 -2.38 0.28 7.43
CA HIS A 147 -1.98 -0.15 6.09
C HIS A 147 -0.48 0.05 5.83
N SER A 148 0.12 1.12 6.37
CA SER A 148 1.57 1.33 6.32
C SER A 148 2.32 0.25 7.11
N ASP A 149 1.85 -0.09 8.30
CA ASP A 149 2.43 -1.17 9.12
C ASP A 149 2.36 -2.53 8.38
N TYR A 150 1.27 -2.77 7.66
CA TYR A 150 1.16 -3.96 6.81
C TYR A 150 2.17 -3.95 5.65
N LEU A 151 2.36 -2.81 4.98
CA LEU A 151 3.38 -2.66 3.94
C LEU A 151 4.78 -2.96 4.47
N VAL A 152 5.11 -2.40 5.65
CA VAL A 152 6.39 -2.66 6.34
C VAL A 152 6.54 -4.14 6.69
N ALA A 153 5.50 -4.78 7.23
CA ALA A 153 5.54 -6.18 7.63
C ALA A 153 5.73 -7.13 6.43
N VAL A 154 5.06 -6.86 5.30
CA VAL A 154 5.26 -7.62 4.05
C VAL A 154 6.69 -7.42 3.53
N THR A 155 7.17 -6.17 3.49
CA THR A 155 8.53 -5.85 3.05
C THR A 155 9.57 -6.57 3.91
N ARG A 156 9.38 -6.57 5.24
CA ARG A 156 10.25 -7.29 6.16
C ARG A 156 10.26 -8.80 5.88
N ALA A 157 9.10 -9.42 5.69
CA ALA A 157 9.01 -10.85 5.41
C ALA A 157 9.74 -11.24 4.11
N LEU A 158 9.73 -10.35 3.10
CA LEU A 158 10.49 -10.52 1.86
C LEU A 158 12.00 -10.33 2.09
N LEU A 159 12.42 -9.33 2.88
CA LEU A 159 13.82 -9.12 3.25
C LEU A 159 14.38 -10.29 4.06
N ASP A 160 13.63 -10.80 5.05
CA ASP A 160 14.02 -11.98 5.82
C ASP A 160 14.27 -13.18 4.88
N LEU A 161 13.40 -13.37 3.89
CA LEU A 161 13.56 -14.42 2.90
C LEU A 161 14.79 -14.21 2.00
N ALA A 162 15.08 -12.96 1.61
CA ALA A 162 16.26 -12.62 0.80
C ALA A 162 17.57 -12.89 1.58
N VAL A 163 17.61 -12.55 2.86
CA VAL A 163 18.74 -12.85 3.76
C VAL A 163 18.91 -14.36 3.92
N GLU A 164 17.84 -15.11 4.20
CA GLU A 164 17.87 -16.58 4.33
C GLU A 164 18.38 -17.28 3.07
N ARG A 165 18.16 -16.69 1.88
CA ARG A 165 18.67 -17.21 0.61
C ARG A 165 20.04 -16.72 0.23
N GLY A 166 20.62 -15.84 1.04
CA GLY A 166 21.94 -15.26 0.76
C GLY A 166 21.95 -14.27 -0.42
N GLU A 167 20.80 -13.68 -0.76
CA GLU A 167 20.71 -12.60 -1.76
C GLU A 167 21.13 -11.25 -1.14
N LEU A 168 20.95 -11.10 0.18
CA LEU A 168 21.31 -9.91 0.95
C LEU A 168 22.24 -10.27 2.10
N GLY A 169 23.16 -9.35 2.41
CA GLY A 169 24.12 -9.49 3.51
C GLY A 169 25.44 -10.07 3.07
N ASP A 170 26.46 -9.85 3.89
CA ASP A 170 27.78 -10.45 3.71
C ASP A 170 27.93 -11.61 4.72
N ARG A 171 28.53 -12.72 4.31
CA ARG A 171 28.72 -13.92 5.16
C ARG A 171 29.52 -13.63 6.42
N ASP A 172 30.48 -12.71 6.31
CA ASP A 172 31.39 -12.33 7.39
C ASP A 172 31.06 -10.93 7.96
N GLY A 173 29.98 -10.29 7.46
CA GLY A 173 29.54 -8.98 7.87
C GLY A 173 28.56 -8.99 9.05
N PRO A 174 28.21 -7.80 9.56
CA PRO A 174 27.18 -7.71 10.60
C PRO A 174 25.81 -8.13 10.05
N PRO A 175 24.94 -8.73 10.90
CA PRO A 175 23.61 -9.12 10.46
C PRO A 175 22.80 -7.88 10.03
N ILE A 176 22.02 -8.01 8.93
CA ILE A 176 21.11 -6.95 8.47
C ILE A 176 19.92 -6.87 9.41
N ASP A 177 19.66 -5.68 9.93
CA ASP A 177 18.38 -5.38 10.61
C ASP A 177 17.27 -5.20 9.55
N THR A 178 16.64 -6.31 9.16
CA THR A 178 15.57 -6.33 8.16
C THR A 178 14.35 -5.52 8.58
N ALA A 179 14.12 -5.34 9.89
CA ALA A 179 13.03 -4.51 10.40
C ALA A 179 13.31 -3.03 10.14
N ALA A 180 14.54 -2.57 10.42
CA ALA A 180 14.96 -1.19 10.15
C ALA A 180 14.95 -0.89 8.65
N VAL A 181 15.51 -1.80 7.83
CA VAL A 181 15.51 -1.66 6.36
C VAL A 181 14.08 -1.61 5.82
N ALA A 182 13.19 -2.50 6.26
CA ALA A 182 11.79 -2.52 5.83
C ALA A 182 11.09 -1.19 6.14
N HIS A 183 11.31 -0.64 7.34
CA HIS A 183 10.71 0.62 7.76
C HIS A 183 11.16 1.79 6.87
N VAL A 184 12.44 1.84 6.53
CA VAL A 184 12.99 2.88 5.66
C VAL A 184 12.45 2.74 4.24
N VAL A 185 12.64 1.58 3.60
CA VAL A 185 12.29 1.42 2.16
C VAL A 185 10.78 1.46 1.90
N ALA A 186 9.96 0.95 2.81
CA ALA A 186 8.51 1.02 2.69
C ALA A 186 7.97 2.44 2.95
N GLY A 187 8.67 3.25 3.76
CA GLY A 187 8.29 4.62 4.07
C GLY A 187 8.63 5.66 2.99
N LEU A 188 9.56 5.34 2.07
CA LEU A 188 10.08 6.32 1.10
C LEU A 188 8.99 6.93 0.21
N GLY A 189 8.01 6.12 -0.24
CA GLY A 189 6.91 6.61 -1.07
C GLY A 189 6.11 7.71 -0.38
N ALA A 190 5.70 7.48 0.86
CA ALA A 190 4.96 8.44 1.66
C ALA A 190 5.81 9.67 2.01
N MET A 191 7.09 9.47 2.33
CA MET A 191 8.01 10.55 2.66
C MET A 191 8.19 11.53 1.49
N PHE A 192 8.47 11.02 0.29
CA PHE A 192 8.64 11.88 -0.89
C PHE A 192 7.34 12.51 -1.39
N ALA A 193 6.17 12.02 -0.97
CA ALA A 193 4.88 12.62 -1.28
C ALA A 193 4.53 13.81 -0.36
N LEU A 194 5.32 14.11 0.67
CA LEU A 194 5.12 15.30 1.51
C LEU A 194 5.42 16.58 0.72
N PRO A 195 4.61 17.64 0.86
CA PRO A 195 4.77 18.88 0.11
C PRO A 195 6.18 19.48 0.18
N GLU A 196 6.80 19.45 1.34
CA GLU A 196 8.16 19.98 1.58
C GLU A 196 9.26 19.21 0.82
N HIS A 197 9.01 17.95 0.47
CA HIS A 197 9.97 17.15 -0.29
C HIS A 197 9.73 17.24 -1.80
N ILE A 198 8.50 17.44 -2.24
CA ILE A 198 8.16 17.54 -3.68
C ILE A 198 8.92 18.70 -4.34
N GLU A 199 9.05 19.83 -3.65
CA GLU A 199 9.78 21.00 -4.17
C GLU A 199 11.30 20.85 -4.13
N ALA A 200 11.81 19.89 -3.34
CA ALA A 200 13.24 19.67 -3.12
C ALA A 200 13.87 18.61 -4.03
N ILE A 201 13.07 17.90 -4.83
CA ILE A 201 13.54 16.83 -5.73
C ILE A 201 13.30 17.18 -7.20
N ASP A 202 14.24 16.78 -8.08
CA ASP A 202 14.15 17.01 -9.52
C ASP A 202 13.26 15.98 -10.26
N SER A 203 12.88 14.90 -9.59
CA SER A 203 12.05 13.80 -10.11
C SER A 203 10.67 13.75 -9.46
N THR A 204 9.79 12.91 -9.98
CA THR A 204 8.52 12.67 -9.29
C THR A 204 8.76 11.92 -7.96
N PRO A 205 7.89 12.11 -6.94
CA PRO A 205 7.98 11.37 -5.67
C PRO A 205 8.13 9.86 -5.83
N ARG A 206 7.43 9.28 -6.80
CA ARG A 206 7.51 7.87 -7.13
C ARG A 206 8.88 7.47 -7.69
N GLU A 207 9.42 8.26 -8.61
CA GLU A 207 10.74 7.98 -9.20
C GLU A 207 11.83 8.10 -8.16
N ALA A 208 11.78 9.12 -7.29
CA ALA A 208 12.71 9.29 -6.18
C ALA A 208 12.64 8.09 -5.22
N ALA A 209 11.43 7.69 -4.79
CA ALA A 209 11.25 6.54 -3.90
C ALA A 209 11.80 5.26 -4.51
N ASN A 210 11.48 4.95 -5.77
CA ASN A 210 11.96 3.76 -6.45
C ASN A 210 13.50 3.76 -6.62
N ALA A 211 14.08 4.90 -6.98
CA ALA A 211 15.53 5.05 -7.10
C ALA A 211 16.24 4.81 -5.75
N MET A 212 15.71 5.35 -4.66
CA MET A 212 16.26 5.14 -3.33
C MET A 212 16.12 3.70 -2.84
N VAL A 213 14.98 3.05 -3.11
CA VAL A 213 14.82 1.61 -2.87
C VAL A 213 15.92 0.81 -3.59
N ASP A 214 16.14 1.10 -4.88
CA ASP A 214 17.15 0.40 -5.68
C ASP A 214 18.58 0.67 -5.18
N VAL A 215 18.88 1.88 -4.70
CA VAL A 215 20.20 2.22 -4.11
C VAL A 215 20.41 1.44 -2.80
N ILE A 216 19.43 1.47 -1.90
CA ILE A 216 19.53 0.79 -0.59
C ILE A 216 19.67 -0.72 -0.79
N LEU A 217 18.82 -1.34 -1.61
CA LEU A 217 18.88 -2.79 -1.83
C LEU A 217 20.18 -3.22 -2.49
N ARG A 218 20.69 -2.48 -3.50
CA ARG A 218 21.99 -2.76 -4.09
C ARG A 218 23.15 -2.66 -3.11
N GLY A 219 23.07 -1.72 -2.15
CA GLY A 219 24.08 -1.60 -1.10
C GLY A 219 24.09 -2.76 -0.09
N LEU A 220 23.02 -3.55 -0.08
CA LEU A 220 22.87 -4.72 0.80
C LEU A 220 23.04 -6.06 0.06
N GLU A 221 23.12 -6.05 -1.27
CA GLU A 221 23.33 -7.27 -2.08
C GLU A 221 24.66 -7.93 -1.70
N THR A 222 24.63 -9.25 -1.64
CA THR A 222 25.84 -10.05 -1.43
C THR A 222 26.79 -9.81 -2.59
N SER A 223 28.03 -9.40 -2.30
CA SER A 223 29.07 -9.33 -3.33
C SER A 223 29.39 -10.72 -3.87
N PRO A 224 29.59 -10.86 -5.20
CA PRO A 224 29.87 -12.16 -5.82
C PRO A 224 31.20 -12.77 -5.40
#